data_2942b74cd7355d07372de4e75286e35e
#
_entry.id   2942b74cd7355d07372de4e75286e35e
#
_cell.length_a   1.000
_cell.length_b   1.000
_cell.length_c   1.000
_cell.angle_alpha   90.00
_cell.angle_beta   90.00
_cell.angle_gamma   90.00
#
_symmetry.space_group_name_H-M   'P 1'
#
loop_
_entity.id
_entity.type
_entity.pdbx_description
1 polymer ?
#
loop_
_entity_poly.entity_id
_entity_poly.type
_entity_poly.pdbx_seq_one_letter_code
_entity_poly.pdbx_strand_id
1 'polypeptide(L)'
;MTVDSSRFEARIAALKSPEFLAALKDIKRGVEREALRINPNGTLAQTPHPKPLGSALTHDSITTDFSESLLEFITPPENSAAKTISQLKDIHKFVIDNIGEEQIWPLSMPCFIDDEAHIPIAYFGESNVGKMKRVYRIGLKNRYGSMMQAIAGVHFNFSLPETFWKLWAELNGKEHSQEQTSADYFGLIRNYRRLCWLIPYLYGASPALCGSFLKGKQHALPFKKVGKGTVYMPYATSLRMSDLGYTSAEQSSLKICYNKLDNYVTLLRDAMNTPSSRFSQFAAGEEGNYQQLSRNIIQIENELYSPIRPKQPTQSMEKPTDALVRRGISYIEVRALDVNPFSAIGISQTQFDFLDVFLVACLLMPSAELDEAQLKEAKENMNKVVLEGRNPDLLLQNGGENISLPDWCASLFKSFEQAAELLDLANDTSRYTQAVNVEAEKVADPALTPSGKLLATLLESDKDNGVLGLELAQAYQAEMKSFEYTDTDAAGFAAQAEVSFAAQKEIEAADVKDFDTFIRDYFAEAPAKKNA
;
A
#
# COMPACT_ATOMS: atom_id res chain seq x y z
N MET A 1 21.68 -10.25 8.51
CA MET A 1 20.91 -10.56 9.73
C MET A 1 20.81 -12.07 9.83
N THR A 2 21.65 -12.69 10.64
CA THR A 2 21.39 -14.07 11.06
C THR A 2 20.23 -14.00 12.06
N VAL A 3 19.12 -14.66 11.76
CA VAL A 3 18.03 -14.81 12.71
C VAL A 3 18.63 -15.52 13.93
N ASP A 4 18.56 -14.91 15.12
CA ASP A 4 18.86 -15.64 16.36
C ASP A 4 17.79 -16.73 16.49
N SER A 5 18.11 -17.90 15.91
CA SER A 5 17.18 -19.01 15.79
C SER A 5 16.68 -19.48 17.15
N SER A 6 17.52 -19.43 18.18
CA SER A 6 17.16 -19.90 19.52
C SER A 6 16.06 -19.05 20.15
N ARG A 7 16.14 -17.73 20.02
CA ARG A 7 15.12 -16.80 20.53
C ARG A 7 13.83 -16.85 19.71
N PHE A 8 13.94 -16.99 18.40
CA PHE A 8 12.77 -17.16 17.52
C PHE A 8 12.02 -18.46 17.85
N GLU A 9 12.73 -19.59 17.96
CA GLU A 9 12.17 -20.90 18.32
C GLU A 9 11.53 -20.90 19.72
N ALA A 10 12.14 -20.23 20.70
CA ALA A 10 11.57 -20.08 22.03
C ALA A 10 10.24 -19.32 21.99
N ARG A 11 10.14 -18.26 21.17
CA ARG A 11 8.89 -17.52 20.97
C ARG A 11 7.82 -18.37 20.27
N ILE A 12 8.18 -19.08 19.21
CA ILE A 12 7.27 -20.04 18.53
C ILE A 12 6.71 -21.05 19.54
N ALA A 13 7.57 -21.63 20.40
CA ALA A 13 7.15 -22.59 21.40
C ALA A 13 6.16 -21.98 22.42
N ALA A 14 6.42 -20.76 22.90
CA ALA A 14 5.55 -20.06 23.83
C ALA A 14 4.18 -19.72 23.22
N LEU A 15 4.14 -19.35 21.94
CA LEU A 15 2.90 -18.99 21.23
C LEU A 15 2.00 -20.20 20.90
N LYS A 16 2.44 -21.43 21.14
CA LYS A 16 1.61 -22.63 21.01
C LYS A 16 0.67 -22.85 22.20
N SER A 17 0.67 -21.97 23.23
CA SER A 17 -0.32 -22.05 24.31
C SER A 17 -1.74 -21.76 23.80
N PRO A 18 -2.79 -22.35 24.43
CA PRO A 18 -4.17 -22.15 23.99
C PRO A 18 -4.59 -20.67 23.91
N GLU A 19 -4.11 -19.84 24.84
CA GLU A 19 -4.44 -18.41 24.92
C GLU A 19 -3.84 -17.64 23.73
N PHE A 20 -2.59 -17.91 23.38
CA PHE A 20 -1.95 -17.31 22.21
C PHE A 20 -2.56 -17.81 20.90
N LEU A 21 -2.86 -19.10 20.78
CA LEU A 21 -3.53 -19.64 19.59
C LEU A 21 -4.90 -18.99 19.37
N ALA A 22 -5.69 -18.79 20.44
CA ALA A 22 -6.96 -18.08 20.36
C ALA A 22 -6.75 -16.63 19.91
N ALA A 23 -5.74 -15.92 20.44
CA ALA A 23 -5.43 -14.55 20.05
C ALA A 23 -4.94 -14.45 18.59
N LEU A 24 -4.13 -15.39 18.11
CA LEU A 24 -3.67 -15.44 16.71
C LEU A 24 -4.81 -15.69 15.72
N LYS A 25 -5.86 -16.40 16.12
CA LYS A 25 -7.06 -16.60 15.32
C LYS A 25 -7.81 -15.29 15.06
N ASP A 26 -7.71 -14.32 15.98
CA ASP A 26 -8.38 -13.02 15.91
C ASP A 26 -7.53 -11.92 15.24
N ILE A 27 -6.43 -12.26 14.55
CA ILE A 27 -5.72 -11.31 13.69
C ILE A 27 -6.71 -10.69 12.70
N LYS A 28 -6.73 -9.35 12.60
CA LYS A 28 -7.59 -8.65 11.63
C LYS A 28 -6.79 -8.15 10.43
N ARG A 29 -7.40 -8.24 9.27
CA ARG A 29 -6.85 -7.81 7.99
C ARG A 29 -7.88 -6.99 7.24
N GLY A 30 -7.40 -6.04 6.46
CA GLY A 30 -8.17 -5.29 5.48
C GLY A 30 -7.33 -5.05 4.23
N VAL A 31 -7.98 -4.81 3.12
CA VAL A 31 -7.34 -4.50 1.84
C VAL A 31 -7.85 -3.17 1.31
N GLU A 32 -6.93 -2.34 0.81
CA GLU A 32 -7.22 -1.18 -0.01
C GLU A 32 -6.66 -1.46 -1.40
N ARG A 33 -7.51 -1.44 -2.44
CA ARG A 33 -7.07 -1.67 -3.82
C ARG A 33 -7.34 -0.45 -4.67
N GLU A 34 -6.28 0.15 -5.19
CA GLU A 34 -6.35 1.21 -6.19
C GLU A 34 -6.72 0.61 -7.56
N ALA A 35 -7.71 1.17 -8.24
CA ALA A 35 -8.38 0.58 -9.40
C ALA A 35 -8.58 1.62 -10.51
N LEU A 36 -7.67 1.67 -11.48
CA LEU A 36 -7.75 2.61 -12.60
C LEU A 36 -8.88 2.22 -13.57
N ARG A 37 -9.78 3.15 -13.89
CA ARG A 37 -10.84 2.95 -14.90
C ARG A 37 -10.31 3.28 -16.29
N ILE A 38 -10.65 2.43 -17.24
CA ILE A 38 -10.30 2.59 -18.66
C ILE A 38 -11.53 2.49 -19.55
N ASN A 39 -11.48 3.12 -20.71
CA ASN A 39 -12.43 2.95 -21.79
C ASN A 39 -12.27 1.58 -22.47
N PRO A 40 -13.28 1.08 -23.22
CA PRO A 40 -13.18 -0.19 -23.94
C PRO A 40 -12.03 -0.29 -24.96
N ASN A 41 -11.47 0.84 -25.38
CA ASN A 41 -10.31 0.91 -26.27
C ASN A 41 -8.96 0.94 -25.53
N GLY A 42 -8.95 0.79 -24.18
CA GLY A 42 -7.75 0.79 -23.36
C GLY A 42 -7.18 2.16 -23.01
N THR A 43 -7.87 3.26 -23.34
CA THR A 43 -7.46 4.61 -22.91
C THR A 43 -8.01 4.94 -21.54
N LEU A 44 -7.39 5.90 -20.84
CA LEU A 44 -7.85 6.35 -19.52
C LEU A 44 -9.29 6.86 -19.57
N ALA A 45 -10.14 6.43 -18.64
CA ALA A 45 -11.49 6.95 -18.49
C ALA A 45 -11.47 8.45 -18.10
N GLN A 46 -12.41 9.22 -18.69
CA GLN A 46 -12.51 10.66 -18.47
C GLN A 46 -13.79 11.05 -17.73
N THR A 47 -14.64 10.08 -17.40
CA THR A 47 -15.86 10.31 -16.67
C THR A 47 -15.58 10.65 -15.21
N PRO A 48 -16.41 11.48 -14.55
CA PRO A 48 -16.30 11.70 -13.12
C PRO A 48 -16.59 10.42 -12.32
N HIS A 49 -16.36 10.45 -11.02
CA HIS A 49 -16.73 9.35 -10.12
C HIS A 49 -18.21 8.98 -10.32
N PRO A 50 -18.53 7.70 -10.65
CA PRO A 50 -19.87 7.29 -11.00
C PRO A 50 -20.84 7.47 -9.82
N LYS A 51 -21.92 8.21 -10.03
CA LYS A 51 -22.89 8.51 -8.98
C LYS A 51 -23.46 7.27 -8.25
N PRO A 52 -23.74 6.13 -8.93
CA PRO A 52 -24.21 4.94 -8.22
C PRO A 52 -23.23 4.40 -7.17
N LEU A 53 -21.94 4.74 -7.26
CA LEU A 53 -20.91 4.32 -6.32
C LEU A 53 -20.88 5.16 -5.02
N GLY A 54 -21.78 6.14 -4.89
CA GLY A 54 -21.85 7.00 -3.71
C GLY A 54 -20.85 8.17 -3.72
N SER A 55 -20.67 8.79 -2.57
CA SER A 55 -19.77 9.91 -2.38
C SER A 55 -18.33 9.44 -2.20
N ALA A 56 -17.41 9.92 -3.04
CA ALA A 56 -15.98 9.67 -2.87
C ALA A 56 -15.41 10.23 -1.54
N LEU A 57 -16.10 11.18 -0.89
CA LEU A 57 -15.66 11.75 0.38
C LEU A 57 -15.97 10.84 1.58
N THR A 58 -17.11 10.19 1.58
CA THR A 58 -17.74 9.61 2.78
C THR A 58 -18.22 8.17 2.63
N HIS A 59 -18.02 7.53 1.47
CA HIS A 59 -18.33 6.12 1.31
C HIS A 59 -17.23 5.26 1.96
N ASP A 60 -17.62 4.30 2.81
CA ASP A 60 -16.67 3.49 3.60
C ASP A 60 -15.84 2.51 2.76
N SER A 61 -16.40 2.05 1.63
CA SER A 61 -15.79 0.96 0.84
C SER A 61 -15.35 1.37 -0.57
N ILE A 62 -15.86 2.51 -1.11
CA ILE A 62 -15.57 2.93 -2.48
C ILE A 62 -15.28 4.43 -2.50
N THR A 63 -14.04 4.79 -2.80
CA THR A 63 -13.60 6.18 -2.92
C THR A 63 -12.77 6.36 -4.20
N THR A 64 -12.17 7.53 -4.35
CA THR A 64 -11.13 7.79 -5.35
C THR A 64 -9.83 8.13 -4.66
N ASP A 65 -8.69 7.72 -5.26
CA ASP A 65 -7.38 8.19 -4.79
C ASP A 65 -7.02 9.54 -5.43
N PHE A 66 -6.09 9.59 -6.38
CA PHE A 66 -5.61 10.84 -6.96
C PHE A 66 -6.56 11.45 -7.99
N SER A 67 -7.14 10.62 -8.85
CA SER A 67 -7.95 11.07 -10.00
C SER A 67 -9.35 10.48 -9.98
N GLU A 68 -10.28 11.15 -10.69
CA GLU A 68 -11.64 10.62 -10.93
C GLU A 68 -11.61 9.20 -11.49
N SER A 69 -10.61 8.89 -12.31
CA SER A 69 -10.45 7.58 -12.95
C SER A 69 -9.76 6.55 -12.07
N LEU A 70 -9.14 6.93 -10.94
CA LEU A 70 -8.48 5.99 -10.03
C LEU A 70 -9.36 5.76 -8.80
N LEU A 71 -10.19 4.73 -8.86
CA LEU A 71 -10.99 4.28 -7.72
C LEU A 71 -10.11 3.63 -6.66
N GLU A 72 -10.58 3.62 -5.43
CA GLU A 72 -9.97 2.91 -4.32
C GLU A 72 -11.04 2.10 -3.60
N PHE A 73 -10.82 0.78 -3.48
CA PHE A 73 -11.73 -0.16 -2.84
C PHE A 73 -11.19 -0.56 -1.49
N ILE A 74 -12.00 -0.41 -0.46
CA ILE A 74 -11.62 -0.58 0.94
C ILE A 74 -12.52 -1.63 1.57
N THR A 75 -11.93 -2.72 2.08
CA THR A 75 -12.67 -3.71 2.86
C THR A 75 -12.66 -3.36 4.34
N PRO A 76 -13.71 -3.69 5.10
CA PRO A 76 -13.66 -3.61 6.54
C PRO A 76 -12.62 -4.58 7.12
N PRO A 77 -12.07 -4.32 8.32
CA PRO A 77 -11.12 -5.21 8.97
C PRO A 77 -11.82 -6.49 9.47
N GLU A 78 -11.36 -7.65 8.99
CA GLU A 78 -11.93 -8.96 9.29
C GLU A 78 -10.87 -9.93 9.82
N ASN A 79 -11.28 -10.89 10.66
CA ASN A 79 -10.40 -11.97 11.13
C ASN A 79 -10.35 -13.17 10.16
N SER A 80 -11.19 -13.19 9.14
CA SER A 80 -11.19 -14.20 8.08
C SER A 80 -10.65 -13.64 6.78
N ALA A 81 -9.50 -14.14 6.31
CA ALA A 81 -8.93 -13.79 5.02
C ALA A 81 -9.90 -14.09 3.85
N ALA A 82 -10.59 -15.22 3.91
CA ALA A 82 -11.58 -15.58 2.90
C ALA A 82 -12.75 -14.59 2.84
N LYS A 83 -13.20 -14.09 4.00
CA LYS A 83 -14.26 -13.06 4.06
C LYS A 83 -13.78 -11.72 3.51
N THR A 84 -12.56 -11.29 3.83
CA THR A 84 -11.99 -10.06 3.25
C THR A 84 -11.92 -10.14 1.72
N ILE A 85 -11.53 -11.31 1.19
CA ILE A 85 -11.47 -11.56 -0.26
C ILE A 85 -12.87 -11.56 -0.88
N SER A 86 -13.87 -12.19 -0.23
CA SER A 86 -15.24 -12.18 -0.75
C SER A 86 -15.85 -10.79 -0.74
N GLN A 87 -15.62 -10.00 0.31
CA GLN A 87 -16.03 -8.59 0.37
C GLN A 87 -15.38 -7.76 -0.75
N LEU A 88 -14.09 -7.97 -1.02
CA LEU A 88 -13.40 -7.28 -2.12
C LEU A 88 -14.00 -7.66 -3.48
N LYS A 89 -14.41 -8.93 -3.68
CA LYS A 89 -15.12 -9.38 -4.89
C LYS A 89 -16.49 -8.73 -5.02
N ASP A 90 -17.24 -8.62 -3.95
CA ASP A 90 -18.55 -7.95 -3.94
C ASP A 90 -18.41 -6.47 -4.33
N ILE A 91 -17.41 -5.77 -3.81
CA ILE A 91 -17.10 -4.38 -4.18
C ILE A 91 -16.76 -4.30 -5.68
N HIS A 92 -15.90 -5.18 -6.18
CA HIS A 92 -15.54 -5.22 -7.60
C HIS A 92 -16.74 -5.45 -8.50
N LYS A 93 -17.60 -6.41 -8.14
CA LYS A 93 -18.83 -6.70 -8.88
C LYS A 93 -19.74 -5.48 -8.92
N PHE A 94 -20.02 -4.86 -7.75
CA PHE A 94 -20.87 -3.68 -7.69
C PHE A 94 -20.33 -2.54 -8.56
N VAL A 95 -19.03 -2.29 -8.50
CA VAL A 95 -18.40 -1.27 -9.33
C VAL A 95 -18.55 -1.59 -10.81
N ILE A 96 -18.22 -2.80 -11.25
CA ILE A 96 -18.30 -3.22 -12.66
C ILE A 96 -19.74 -3.14 -13.19
N ASP A 97 -20.75 -3.43 -12.37
CA ASP A 97 -22.15 -3.31 -12.73
C ASP A 97 -22.59 -1.83 -12.89
N ASN A 98 -21.83 -0.87 -12.33
CA ASN A 98 -22.22 0.55 -12.25
C ASN A 98 -21.28 1.53 -12.99
N ILE A 99 -20.26 1.06 -13.70
CA ILE A 99 -19.34 1.90 -14.50
C ILE A 99 -19.64 1.88 -16.01
N GLY A 100 -20.78 1.30 -16.40
CA GLY A 100 -21.21 1.21 -17.81
C GLY A 100 -20.29 0.34 -18.65
N GLU A 101 -19.74 0.88 -19.73
CA GLU A 101 -18.81 0.17 -20.63
C GLU A 101 -17.35 0.26 -20.19
N GLU A 102 -17.03 1.10 -19.22
CA GLU A 102 -15.68 1.20 -18.68
C GLU A 102 -15.26 -0.10 -18.00
N GLN A 103 -13.95 -0.28 -17.84
CA GLN A 103 -13.34 -1.48 -17.28
C GLN A 103 -12.34 -1.09 -16.21
N ILE A 104 -11.99 -2.04 -15.35
CA ILE A 104 -10.94 -1.88 -14.34
C ILE A 104 -9.61 -2.38 -14.91
N TRP A 105 -8.61 -1.51 -14.91
CA TRP A 105 -7.26 -1.84 -15.35
C TRP A 105 -6.57 -2.81 -14.38
N PRO A 106 -6.04 -3.97 -14.86
CA PRO A 106 -5.55 -5.01 -13.98
C PRO A 106 -4.05 -4.94 -13.66
N LEU A 107 -3.35 -3.90 -14.13
CA LEU A 107 -1.91 -3.75 -13.93
C LEU A 107 -1.61 -2.55 -13.03
N SER A 108 -0.47 -2.60 -12.31
CA SER A 108 -0.02 -1.47 -11.49
C SER A 108 0.43 -0.27 -12.32
N MET A 109 1.23 -0.50 -13.36
CA MET A 109 1.60 0.58 -14.27
C MET A 109 0.41 0.95 -15.15
N PRO A 110 0.16 2.25 -15.36
CA PRO A 110 -1.07 2.72 -16.01
C PRO A 110 -1.17 2.27 -17.47
N CYS A 111 -2.39 2.32 -17.99
CA CYS A 111 -2.73 2.18 -19.41
C CYS A 111 -2.03 3.26 -20.25
N PHE A 112 -2.30 3.27 -21.56
CA PHE A 112 -1.87 4.37 -22.42
C PHE A 112 -2.51 5.69 -22.00
N ILE A 113 -1.66 6.68 -21.70
CA ILE A 113 -2.04 8.07 -21.40
C ILE A 113 -1.21 8.95 -22.32
N ASP A 114 -1.87 9.70 -23.20
CA ASP A 114 -1.24 10.53 -24.21
C ASP A 114 -0.65 11.83 -23.63
N ASP A 115 -1.36 12.43 -22.68
CA ASP A 115 -0.95 13.64 -21.97
C ASP A 115 -1.40 13.56 -20.49
N GLU A 116 -0.51 13.89 -19.56
CA GLU A 116 -0.83 13.92 -18.13
C GLU A 116 -1.87 15.00 -17.75
N ALA A 117 -2.10 15.99 -18.63
CA ALA A 117 -3.18 16.95 -18.47
C ALA A 117 -4.58 16.30 -18.55
N HIS A 118 -4.68 15.14 -19.21
CA HIS A 118 -5.91 14.36 -19.32
C HIS A 118 -6.19 13.47 -18.10
N ILE A 119 -5.38 13.53 -17.05
CA ILE A 119 -5.67 12.83 -15.78
C ILE A 119 -6.52 13.75 -14.92
N PRO A 120 -7.85 13.50 -14.78
CA PRO A 120 -8.77 14.38 -14.08
C PRO A 120 -8.58 14.26 -12.57
N ILE A 121 -8.19 15.34 -11.89
CA ILE A 121 -8.02 15.34 -10.43
C ILE A 121 -9.35 15.05 -9.75
N ALA A 122 -9.34 14.15 -8.76
CA ALA A 122 -10.50 13.74 -8.00
C ALA A 122 -11.22 14.92 -7.31
N TYR A 123 -12.55 14.84 -7.30
CA TYR A 123 -13.44 15.78 -6.66
C TYR A 123 -14.15 15.14 -5.46
N PHE A 124 -14.21 15.85 -4.33
CA PHE A 124 -14.71 15.35 -3.06
C PHE A 124 -15.83 16.22 -2.47
N GLY A 125 -16.57 16.95 -3.31
CA GLY A 125 -17.62 17.88 -2.86
C GLY A 125 -17.08 19.27 -2.52
N GLU A 126 -17.98 20.12 -1.99
CA GLU A 126 -17.74 21.54 -1.74
C GLU A 126 -17.32 21.87 -0.31
N SER A 127 -17.32 20.88 0.59
CA SER A 127 -16.86 21.09 1.96
C SER A 127 -15.39 21.47 2.04
N ASN A 128 -14.98 22.12 3.12
CA ASN A 128 -13.57 22.47 3.35
C ASN A 128 -12.67 21.24 3.36
N VAL A 129 -13.15 20.12 3.92
CA VAL A 129 -12.44 18.83 3.86
C VAL A 129 -12.30 18.34 2.41
N GLY A 130 -13.36 18.39 1.63
CA GLY A 130 -13.35 18.03 0.21
C GLY A 130 -12.41 18.92 -0.60
N LYS A 131 -12.45 20.23 -0.39
CA LYS A 131 -11.53 21.21 -1.01
C LYS A 131 -10.08 20.94 -0.61
N MET A 132 -9.80 20.66 0.66
CA MET A 132 -8.45 20.31 1.14
C MET A 132 -7.92 19.04 0.45
N LYS A 133 -8.75 17.99 0.34
CA LYS A 133 -8.38 16.76 -0.39
C LYS A 133 -8.05 17.04 -1.86
N ARG A 134 -8.79 17.94 -2.51
CA ARG A 134 -8.55 18.35 -3.90
C ARG A 134 -7.28 19.19 -4.03
N VAL A 135 -7.07 20.19 -3.17
CA VAL A 135 -5.86 21.03 -3.16
C VAL A 135 -4.61 20.20 -2.90
N TYR A 136 -4.68 19.25 -1.99
CA TYR A 136 -3.59 18.28 -1.76
C TYR A 136 -3.17 17.59 -3.07
N ARG A 137 -4.14 17.12 -3.88
CA ARG A 137 -3.90 16.44 -5.17
C ARG A 137 -3.39 17.39 -6.25
N ILE A 138 -3.86 18.63 -6.27
CA ILE A 138 -3.29 19.69 -7.10
C ILE A 138 -1.81 19.86 -6.74
N GLY A 139 -1.49 19.87 -5.45
CA GLY A 139 -0.10 19.91 -4.97
C GLY A 139 0.72 18.71 -5.44
N LEU A 140 0.18 17.47 -5.34
CA LEU A 140 0.87 16.28 -5.86
C LEU A 140 1.15 16.38 -7.36
N LYS A 141 0.18 16.85 -8.15
CA LYS A 141 0.37 17.12 -9.59
C LYS A 141 1.51 18.09 -9.84
N ASN A 142 1.52 19.23 -9.14
CA ASN A 142 2.51 20.29 -9.35
C ASN A 142 3.92 19.86 -8.88
N ARG A 143 4.00 19.03 -7.84
CA ARG A 143 5.26 18.56 -7.25
C ARG A 143 5.89 17.39 -8.00
N TYR A 144 5.08 16.43 -8.44
CA TYR A 144 5.54 15.12 -8.93
C TYR A 144 5.02 14.75 -10.32
N GLY A 145 4.06 15.52 -10.86
CA GLY A 145 3.36 15.17 -12.10
C GLY A 145 2.19 14.21 -11.88
N SER A 146 1.18 14.29 -12.75
CA SER A 146 -0.02 13.46 -12.66
C SER A 146 0.22 12.01 -13.10
N MET A 147 1.19 11.77 -14.00
CA MET A 147 1.47 10.44 -14.54
C MET A 147 1.89 9.45 -13.45
N MET A 148 2.71 9.89 -12.47
CA MET A 148 3.12 9.07 -11.34
C MET A 148 1.93 8.68 -10.45
N GLN A 149 0.94 9.56 -10.33
CA GLN A 149 -0.24 9.37 -9.50
C GLN A 149 -1.30 8.46 -10.16
N ALA A 150 -1.13 8.06 -11.40
CA ALA A 150 -1.99 7.09 -12.09
C ALA A 150 -1.53 5.63 -11.90
N ILE A 151 -0.45 5.41 -11.16
CA ILE A 151 0.03 4.09 -10.77
C ILE A 151 -0.90 3.53 -9.68
N ALA A 152 -1.26 2.25 -9.79
CA ALA A 152 -2.12 1.55 -8.86
C ALA A 152 -1.35 0.50 -8.03
N GLY A 153 -1.73 0.32 -6.79
CA GLY A 153 -1.21 -0.70 -5.89
C GLY A 153 -2.29 -1.37 -5.06
N VAL A 154 -1.85 -2.28 -4.21
CA VAL A 154 -2.67 -2.90 -3.17
C VAL A 154 -2.03 -2.61 -1.81
N HIS A 155 -2.84 -2.14 -0.86
CA HIS A 155 -2.41 -2.00 0.52
C HIS A 155 -2.99 -3.15 1.35
N PHE A 156 -2.16 -3.68 2.24
CA PHE A 156 -2.56 -4.75 3.14
C PHE A 156 -2.47 -4.25 4.58
N ASN A 157 -3.62 -4.16 5.23
CA ASN A 157 -3.76 -3.73 6.62
C ASN A 157 -3.75 -4.95 7.54
N PHE A 158 -2.98 -4.88 8.63
CA PHE A 158 -2.77 -5.99 9.55
C PHE A 158 -2.76 -5.50 11.00
N SER A 159 -3.52 -6.18 11.87
CA SER A 159 -3.49 -5.91 13.30
C SER A 159 -3.62 -7.18 14.13
N LEU A 160 -2.93 -7.19 15.26
CA LEU A 160 -3.08 -8.19 16.30
C LEU A 160 -4.08 -7.68 17.36
N PRO A 161 -4.91 -8.56 17.96
CA PRO A 161 -5.88 -8.16 18.97
C PRO A 161 -5.20 -7.73 20.28
N GLU A 162 -5.91 -6.95 21.08
CA GLU A 162 -5.41 -6.50 22.39
C GLU A 162 -5.05 -7.67 23.32
N THR A 163 -5.80 -8.77 23.23
CA THR A 163 -5.51 -10.01 23.96
C THR A 163 -4.12 -10.55 23.65
N PHE A 164 -3.71 -10.52 22.36
CA PHE A 164 -2.35 -10.90 21.98
C PHE A 164 -1.30 -10.00 22.63
N TRP A 165 -1.50 -8.68 22.60
CA TRP A 165 -0.52 -7.73 23.14
C TRP A 165 -0.35 -7.83 24.67
N LYS A 166 -1.42 -8.16 25.39
CA LYS A 166 -1.35 -8.45 26.83
C LYS A 166 -0.48 -9.67 27.11
N LEU A 167 -0.75 -10.79 26.43
CA LEU A 167 0.03 -12.02 26.58
C LEU A 167 1.48 -11.83 26.11
N TRP A 168 1.69 -11.05 25.04
CA TRP A 168 3.02 -10.75 24.51
C TRP A 168 3.86 -9.89 25.47
N ALA A 169 3.27 -8.92 26.12
CA ALA A 169 3.94 -8.12 27.14
C ALA A 169 4.33 -9.01 28.33
N GLU A 170 3.41 -9.83 28.84
CA GLU A 170 3.67 -10.78 29.91
C GLU A 170 4.80 -11.76 29.57
N LEU A 171 4.77 -12.38 28.38
CA LEU A 171 5.83 -13.27 27.89
C LEU A 171 7.21 -12.61 27.88
N ASN A 172 7.26 -11.31 27.59
CA ASN A 172 8.51 -10.54 27.57
C ASN A 172 8.85 -9.89 28.93
N GLY A 173 8.11 -10.20 30.02
CA GLY A 173 8.32 -9.64 31.35
C GLY A 173 8.06 -8.14 31.45
N LYS A 174 7.12 -7.62 30.66
CA LYS A 174 6.75 -6.21 30.58
C LYS A 174 5.30 -5.99 30.98
N GLU A 175 5.00 -4.79 31.43
CA GLU A 175 3.62 -4.35 31.64
C GLU A 175 2.98 -3.97 30.30
N HIS A 176 1.74 -4.41 30.06
CA HIS A 176 1.00 -4.03 28.89
C HIS A 176 0.56 -2.57 28.97
N SER A 177 0.93 -1.79 27.97
CA SER A 177 0.51 -0.40 27.82
C SER A 177 0.42 -0.04 26.31
N GLN A 178 -0.21 1.09 26.00
CA GLN A 178 -0.23 1.65 24.66
C GLN A 178 1.18 1.88 24.10
N GLU A 179 2.09 2.39 24.94
CA GLU A 179 3.49 2.64 24.59
C GLU A 179 4.23 1.34 24.29
N GLN A 180 3.99 0.28 25.09
CA GLN A 180 4.61 -1.01 24.88
C GLN A 180 4.10 -1.66 23.59
N THR A 181 2.79 -1.65 23.33
CA THR A 181 2.19 -2.14 22.08
C THR A 181 2.76 -1.40 20.87
N SER A 182 2.87 -0.08 20.94
CA SER A 182 3.48 0.73 19.87
C SER A 182 4.95 0.39 19.66
N ALA A 183 5.72 0.17 20.73
CA ALA A 183 7.12 -0.22 20.64
C ALA A 183 7.30 -1.60 19.99
N ASP A 184 6.40 -2.55 20.27
CA ASP A 184 6.42 -3.90 19.68
C ASP A 184 6.00 -3.86 18.21
N TYR A 185 5.00 -3.05 17.81
CA TYR A 185 4.72 -2.77 16.40
C TYR A 185 5.92 -2.15 15.69
N PHE A 186 6.66 -1.22 16.31
CA PHE A 186 7.90 -0.71 15.72
C PHE A 186 8.98 -1.80 15.61
N GLY A 187 8.99 -2.77 16.51
CA GLY A 187 9.83 -3.98 16.38
C GLY A 187 9.53 -4.74 15.10
N LEU A 188 8.26 -5.02 14.83
CA LEU A 188 7.79 -5.64 13.59
C LEU A 188 8.15 -4.78 12.38
N ILE A 189 7.85 -3.46 12.40
CA ILE A 189 8.12 -2.54 11.30
C ILE A 189 9.63 -2.51 10.96
N ARG A 190 10.53 -2.52 11.95
CA ARG A 190 11.98 -2.55 11.70
C ARG A 190 12.41 -3.82 10.98
N ASN A 191 11.89 -4.97 11.38
CA ASN A 191 12.19 -6.24 10.70
C ASN A 191 11.58 -6.27 9.30
N TYR A 192 10.34 -5.80 9.14
CA TYR A 192 9.76 -5.60 7.81
C TYR A 192 10.64 -4.70 6.94
N ARG A 193 11.13 -3.57 7.46
CA ARG A 193 11.98 -2.64 6.71
C ARG A 193 13.28 -3.29 6.22
N ARG A 194 13.90 -4.15 7.05
CA ARG A 194 15.10 -4.93 6.65
C ARG A 194 14.81 -5.92 5.53
N LEU A 195 13.59 -6.47 5.51
CA LEU A 195 13.18 -7.55 4.63
C LEU A 195 12.18 -7.12 3.55
N CYS A 196 11.85 -5.82 3.45
CA CYS A 196 10.80 -5.34 2.54
C CYS A 196 11.09 -5.62 1.06
N TRP A 197 12.32 -5.86 0.68
CA TRP A 197 12.73 -6.27 -0.67
C TRP A 197 12.07 -7.60 -1.10
N LEU A 198 11.70 -8.46 -0.14
CA LEU A 198 11.05 -9.74 -0.42
C LEU A 198 9.65 -9.55 -1.06
N ILE A 199 8.94 -8.49 -0.68
CA ILE A 199 7.59 -8.22 -1.21
C ILE A 199 7.60 -7.94 -2.71
N PRO A 200 8.37 -7.01 -3.28
CA PRO A 200 8.43 -6.85 -4.72
C PRO A 200 9.13 -8.01 -5.44
N TYR A 201 9.96 -8.80 -4.76
CA TYR A 201 10.49 -10.03 -5.34
C TYR A 201 9.37 -11.04 -5.62
N LEU A 202 8.56 -11.36 -4.60
CA LEU A 202 7.51 -12.38 -4.68
C LEU A 202 6.24 -11.89 -5.40
N TYR A 203 5.91 -10.58 -5.29
CA TYR A 203 4.63 -10.01 -5.68
C TYR A 203 4.72 -8.82 -6.63
N GLY A 204 5.93 -8.40 -6.99
CA GLY A 204 6.12 -7.43 -8.07
C GLY A 204 5.56 -7.96 -9.38
N ALA A 205 4.77 -7.14 -10.06
CA ALA A 205 4.08 -7.50 -11.29
C ALA A 205 4.15 -6.36 -12.33
N SER A 206 5.20 -5.53 -12.25
CA SER A 206 5.39 -4.43 -13.18
C SER A 206 6.81 -4.40 -13.78
N PRO A 207 7.24 -5.49 -14.48
CA PRO A 207 8.54 -5.54 -15.16
C PRO A 207 8.55 -4.73 -16.46
N ALA A 208 7.38 -4.30 -16.93
CA ALA A 208 7.15 -3.57 -18.18
C ALA A 208 6.13 -2.45 -17.96
N LEU A 209 6.15 -1.47 -18.84
CA LEU A 209 5.23 -0.34 -18.83
C LEU A 209 5.01 0.21 -20.25
N CYS A 210 3.92 0.97 -20.43
CA CYS A 210 3.69 1.71 -21.66
C CYS A 210 4.74 2.84 -21.78
N GLY A 211 5.38 2.94 -22.95
CA GLY A 211 6.37 3.98 -23.23
C GLY A 211 5.84 5.41 -23.08
N SER A 212 4.50 5.61 -23.16
CA SER A 212 3.88 6.92 -22.88
C SER A 212 4.18 7.42 -21.46
N PHE A 213 4.34 6.52 -20.49
CA PHE A 213 4.68 6.84 -19.11
C PHE A 213 6.04 7.55 -18.97
N LEU A 214 6.98 7.28 -19.88
CA LEU A 214 8.33 7.87 -19.88
C LEU A 214 8.41 9.17 -20.68
N LYS A 215 7.34 9.57 -21.36
CA LYS A 215 7.33 10.76 -22.20
C LYS A 215 7.66 12.01 -21.37
N GLY A 216 8.70 12.74 -21.77
CA GLY A 216 9.16 13.93 -21.05
C GLY A 216 9.99 13.67 -19.79
N LYS A 217 10.21 12.41 -19.39
CA LYS A 217 11.03 12.06 -18.24
C LYS A 217 12.45 11.70 -18.67
N GLN A 218 13.44 12.20 -17.93
CA GLN A 218 14.82 11.73 -18.06
C GLN A 218 15.00 10.49 -17.17
N HIS A 219 15.55 9.42 -17.72
CA HIS A 219 15.89 8.21 -16.99
C HIS A 219 17.19 7.59 -17.55
N ALA A 220 17.95 6.93 -16.69
CA ALA A 220 19.17 6.19 -17.05
C ALA A 220 18.92 4.66 -17.16
N LEU A 221 17.69 4.19 -16.98
CA LEU A 221 17.37 2.77 -16.98
C LEU A 221 17.49 2.17 -18.39
N PRO A 222 18.14 0.99 -18.52
CA PRO A 222 18.44 0.35 -19.81
C PRO A 222 17.23 -0.44 -20.35
N PHE A 223 16.14 0.26 -20.65
CA PHE A 223 14.94 -0.39 -21.17
C PHE A 223 15.17 -1.09 -22.51
N LYS A 224 14.60 -2.27 -22.63
CA LYS A 224 14.35 -2.97 -23.90
C LYS A 224 12.93 -2.69 -24.36
N LYS A 225 12.63 -3.04 -25.62
CA LYS A 225 11.31 -2.84 -26.24
C LYS A 225 10.68 -4.18 -26.61
N VAL A 226 9.36 -4.26 -26.52
CA VAL A 226 8.53 -5.34 -27.04
C VAL A 226 7.25 -4.72 -27.63
N GLY A 227 6.69 -5.31 -28.67
CA GLY A 227 5.56 -4.74 -29.39
C GLY A 227 5.88 -3.36 -29.98
N LYS A 228 4.89 -2.48 -30.05
CA LYS A 228 5.01 -1.15 -30.67
C LYS A 228 5.37 -0.05 -29.66
N GLY A 229 4.88 -0.14 -28.43
CA GLY A 229 4.96 0.94 -27.45
C GLY A 229 5.36 0.53 -26.04
N THR A 230 5.66 -0.74 -25.80
CA THR A 230 6.04 -1.25 -24.50
C THR A 230 7.55 -1.23 -24.30
N VAL A 231 7.97 -0.78 -23.11
CA VAL A 231 9.35 -0.90 -22.63
C VAL A 231 9.39 -1.79 -21.38
N TYR A 232 10.49 -2.54 -21.22
CA TYR A 232 10.66 -3.47 -20.12
C TYR A 232 12.11 -3.58 -19.67
N MET A 233 12.32 -4.06 -18.44
CA MET A 233 13.62 -4.49 -17.96
C MET A 233 13.62 -6.00 -17.72
N PRO A 234 14.63 -6.74 -18.26
CA PRO A 234 14.62 -8.22 -18.27
C PRO A 234 14.47 -8.88 -16.90
N TYR A 235 15.00 -8.24 -15.87
CA TYR A 235 15.04 -8.79 -14.51
C TYR A 235 14.20 -7.99 -13.49
N ALA A 236 13.54 -6.90 -13.92
CA ALA A 236 12.74 -6.09 -13.01
C ALA A 236 11.55 -6.87 -12.43
N THR A 237 11.26 -6.62 -11.17
CA THR A 237 10.10 -7.17 -10.49
C THR A 237 8.97 -6.14 -10.37
N SER A 238 9.30 -4.90 -9.98
CA SER A 238 8.30 -3.86 -9.76
C SER A 238 8.83 -2.46 -10.14
N LEU A 239 8.66 -2.07 -11.40
CA LEU A 239 8.96 -0.69 -11.82
C LEU A 239 8.07 0.34 -11.11
N ARG A 240 6.89 -0.06 -10.60
CA ARG A 240 6.06 0.75 -9.72
C ARG A 240 6.83 1.22 -8.50
N MET A 241 7.60 0.36 -7.86
CA MET A 241 8.33 0.65 -6.62
C MET A 241 9.71 1.27 -6.86
N SER A 242 10.09 1.52 -8.12
CA SER A 242 11.34 2.20 -8.50
C SER A 242 11.22 3.73 -8.44
N ASP A 243 12.33 4.41 -8.70
CA ASP A 243 12.39 5.87 -8.80
C ASP A 243 11.55 6.45 -9.96
N LEU A 244 11.01 5.62 -10.85
CA LEU A 244 10.05 6.03 -11.88
C LEU A 244 8.65 6.27 -11.30
N GLY A 245 8.29 5.60 -10.21
CA GLY A 245 6.95 5.54 -9.65
C GLY A 245 6.87 6.02 -8.21
N TYR A 246 7.12 5.13 -7.27
CA TYR A 246 6.75 5.30 -5.86
C TYR A 246 7.73 6.15 -5.05
N THR A 247 8.80 6.69 -5.63
CA THR A 247 9.81 7.46 -4.88
C THR A 247 9.91 8.89 -5.35
N SER A 248 10.28 9.77 -4.43
CA SER A 248 10.55 11.18 -4.68
C SER A 248 11.97 11.53 -4.26
N ALA A 249 12.72 12.19 -5.15
CA ALA A 249 14.06 12.66 -4.83
C ALA A 249 14.08 13.58 -3.61
N GLU A 250 13.05 14.42 -3.42
CA GLU A 250 12.92 15.30 -2.26
C GLU A 250 12.75 14.50 -0.97
N GLN A 251 11.90 13.46 -1.00
CA GLN A 251 11.68 12.60 0.16
C GLN A 251 12.84 11.62 0.40
N SER A 252 13.70 11.40 -0.58
CA SER A 252 14.87 10.53 -0.41
C SER A 252 15.85 11.05 0.65
N SER A 253 15.83 12.35 0.92
CA SER A 253 16.60 13.01 1.99
C SER A 253 15.97 12.87 3.38
N LEU A 254 14.68 12.50 3.47
CA LEU A 254 13.98 12.30 4.74
C LEU A 254 14.48 11.05 5.45
N LYS A 255 15.10 11.24 6.59
CA LYS A 255 15.61 10.16 7.45
C LYS A 255 14.56 9.79 8.50
N ILE A 256 13.40 9.27 8.07
CA ILE A 256 12.35 8.86 9.01
C ILE A 256 12.84 7.71 9.88
N CYS A 257 12.84 7.90 11.19
CA CYS A 257 13.26 6.91 12.17
C CYS A 257 12.07 5.98 12.55
N TYR A 258 12.33 4.67 12.49
CA TYR A 258 11.35 3.63 12.86
C TYR A 258 11.71 2.93 14.17
N ASN A 259 12.52 3.57 15.04
CA ASN A 259 12.94 2.97 16.29
C ASN A 259 11.94 3.21 17.41
N LYS A 260 11.32 4.41 17.45
CA LYS A 260 10.33 4.81 18.47
C LYS A 260 9.23 5.66 17.84
N LEU A 261 8.03 5.60 18.41
CA LEU A 261 6.88 6.38 17.94
C LEU A 261 7.16 7.89 17.98
N ASP A 262 7.73 8.39 19.07
CA ASP A 262 8.04 9.82 19.21
C ASP A 262 8.99 10.31 18.11
N ASN A 263 10.04 9.54 17.81
CA ASN A 263 10.99 9.90 16.76
C ASN A 263 10.31 9.90 15.38
N TYR A 264 9.47 8.90 15.12
CA TYR A 264 8.70 8.81 13.87
C TYR A 264 7.78 10.03 13.69
N VAL A 265 7.01 10.36 14.72
CA VAL A 265 6.08 11.51 14.71
C VAL A 265 6.83 12.83 14.58
N THR A 266 7.91 13.02 15.36
CA THR A 266 8.70 14.26 15.33
C THR A 266 9.27 14.50 13.92
N LEU A 267 9.96 13.51 13.35
CA LEU A 267 10.56 13.66 12.03
C LEU A 267 9.53 13.88 10.91
N LEU A 268 8.34 13.30 11.04
CA LEU A 268 7.26 13.52 10.09
C LEU A 268 6.69 14.93 10.20
N ARG A 269 6.50 15.43 11.42
CA ARG A 269 6.09 16.82 11.67
C ARG A 269 7.16 17.82 11.23
N ASP A 270 8.44 17.53 11.47
CA ASP A 270 9.54 18.36 10.97
C ASP A 270 9.51 18.47 9.45
N ALA A 271 9.26 17.37 8.74
CA ALA A 271 9.11 17.38 7.28
C ALA A 271 7.91 18.23 6.80
N MET A 272 6.80 18.24 7.57
CA MET A 272 5.64 19.11 7.28
C MET A 272 5.87 20.58 7.61
N ASN A 273 6.85 20.90 8.46
CA ASN A 273 7.16 22.27 8.90
C ASN A 273 8.44 22.83 8.26
N THR A 274 9.20 22.03 7.52
CA THR A 274 10.44 22.44 6.86
C THR A 274 10.18 22.91 5.44
N PRO A 275 10.41 24.20 5.10
CA PRO A 275 10.24 24.72 3.75
C PRO A 275 11.15 24.00 2.73
N SER A 276 10.62 23.71 1.55
CA SER A 276 11.36 23.18 0.41
C SER A 276 11.57 24.28 -0.64
N SER A 277 12.82 24.52 -1.03
CA SER A 277 13.13 25.44 -2.11
C SER A 277 12.55 25.00 -3.45
N ARG A 278 12.45 23.70 -3.66
CA ARG A 278 11.90 23.10 -4.89
C ARG A 278 10.42 23.43 -5.08
N PHE A 279 9.65 23.51 -4.00
CA PHE A 279 8.20 23.72 -4.04
C PHE A 279 7.80 25.18 -3.74
N SER A 280 8.76 26.07 -3.51
CA SER A 280 8.53 27.48 -3.20
C SER A 280 7.83 28.27 -4.31
N GLN A 281 7.96 27.81 -5.56
CA GLN A 281 7.35 28.42 -6.75
C GLN A 281 5.83 28.27 -6.85
N PHE A 282 5.24 27.29 -6.14
CA PHE A 282 3.80 27.04 -6.19
C PHE A 282 3.08 27.80 -5.07
N ALA A 283 1.98 28.47 -5.41
CA ALA A 283 1.16 29.20 -4.44
C ALA A 283 0.52 28.23 -3.41
N ALA A 284 0.43 28.70 -2.16
CA ALA A 284 -0.11 27.95 -1.03
C ALA A 284 -1.13 28.78 -0.23
N GLY A 285 -2.04 29.47 -0.93
CA GLY A 285 -3.14 30.23 -0.35
C GLY A 285 -3.04 31.74 -0.52
N GLU A 286 -1.99 32.29 -1.15
CA GLU A 286 -1.90 33.72 -1.41
C GLU A 286 -3.05 34.18 -2.30
N GLU A 287 -3.82 35.17 -1.81
CA GLU A 287 -4.99 35.69 -2.51
C GLU A 287 -6.03 34.62 -2.88
N GLY A 288 -6.15 33.55 -2.06
CA GLY A 288 -7.04 32.42 -2.32
C GLY A 288 -6.54 31.45 -3.41
N ASN A 289 -5.31 31.62 -3.90
CA ASN A 289 -4.71 30.74 -4.90
C ASN A 289 -4.01 29.55 -4.25
N TYR A 290 -4.56 28.36 -4.43
CA TYR A 290 -4.04 27.10 -3.90
C TYR A 290 -3.55 26.18 -5.01
N GLN A 291 -2.24 26.16 -5.24
CA GLN A 291 -1.57 25.19 -6.11
C GLN A 291 -1.00 24.01 -5.29
N GLN A 292 -0.98 24.10 -3.97
CA GLN A 292 -0.60 23.11 -2.97
C GLN A 292 -1.09 23.56 -1.59
N LEU A 293 -1.07 22.66 -0.59
CA LEU A 293 -1.47 23.02 0.78
C LEU A 293 -0.37 23.77 1.56
N SER A 294 0.88 23.45 1.32
CA SER A 294 2.04 24.13 1.96
C SER A 294 3.25 24.09 1.03
N ARG A 295 4.29 24.90 1.30
CA ARG A 295 5.58 24.88 0.59
C ARG A 295 6.63 23.99 1.24
N ASN A 296 6.23 23.16 2.19
CA ASN A 296 7.13 22.32 2.97
C ASN A 296 7.52 21.04 2.21
N ILE A 297 8.46 20.27 2.73
CA ILE A 297 8.97 19.04 2.12
C ILE A 297 7.83 18.07 1.82
N ILE A 298 6.89 17.92 2.75
CA ILE A 298 5.60 17.24 2.52
C ILE A 298 4.45 18.18 2.91
N GLN A 299 3.31 18.06 2.23
CA GLN A 299 2.14 18.89 2.51
C GLN A 299 1.41 18.41 3.77
N ILE A 300 1.21 17.09 3.86
CA ILE A 300 0.57 16.38 4.97
C ILE A 300 1.22 15.01 5.12
N GLU A 301 0.95 14.32 6.22
CA GLU A 301 1.52 13.00 6.54
C GLU A 301 1.30 11.95 5.45
N ASN A 302 0.16 12.02 4.77
CA ASN A 302 -0.21 11.08 3.70
C ASN A 302 0.76 11.14 2.49
N GLU A 303 1.49 12.24 2.32
CA GLU A 303 2.46 12.40 1.22
C GLU A 303 3.75 11.59 1.43
N LEU A 304 4.03 11.07 2.64
CA LEU A 304 5.22 10.25 2.87
C LEU A 304 5.15 8.96 2.07
N TYR A 305 6.11 8.72 1.17
CA TYR A 305 6.29 7.45 0.49
C TYR A 305 7.06 6.48 1.40
N SER A 306 6.38 5.43 1.86
CA SER A 306 6.95 4.38 2.70
C SER A 306 6.32 3.03 2.36
N PRO A 307 7.10 1.93 2.29
CA PRO A 307 6.57 0.60 2.01
C PRO A 307 5.73 0.01 3.15
N ILE A 308 5.79 0.63 4.33
CA ILE A 308 4.98 0.28 5.51
C ILE A 308 4.74 1.52 6.35
N ARG A 309 3.55 1.65 6.93
CA ARG A 309 3.18 2.73 7.85
C ARG A 309 2.54 2.19 9.13
N PRO A 310 2.90 2.75 10.31
CA PRO A 310 2.06 2.61 11.50
C PRO A 310 0.78 3.43 11.32
N LYS A 311 -0.35 2.88 11.75
CA LYS A 311 -1.68 3.50 11.57
C LYS A 311 -2.47 3.50 12.87
N GLN A 312 -3.31 4.51 12.99
CA GLN A 312 -4.37 4.63 13.97
C GLN A 312 -5.59 5.24 13.27
N PRO A 313 -6.80 4.67 13.39
CA PRO A 313 -8.01 5.31 12.85
C PRO A 313 -8.13 6.75 13.34
N THR A 314 -8.32 7.68 12.42
CA THR A 314 -8.45 9.11 12.74
C THR A 314 -9.91 9.47 12.99
N GLN A 315 -10.13 10.41 13.91
CA GLN A 315 -11.40 11.11 14.04
C GLN A 315 -11.52 12.20 12.96
N SER A 316 -12.71 12.75 12.79
CA SER A 316 -12.91 13.87 11.86
C SER A 316 -11.91 15.00 12.18
N MET A 317 -11.18 15.48 11.18
CA MET A 317 -10.18 16.56 11.28
C MET A 317 -8.94 16.25 12.13
N GLU A 318 -8.79 15.03 12.63
CA GLU A 318 -7.61 14.62 13.38
C GLU A 318 -6.46 14.27 12.42
N LYS A 319 -5.27 14.84 12.68
CA LYS A 319 -4.05 14.48 11.95
C LYS A 319 -3.64 13.04 12.31
N PRO A 320 -3.15 12.24 11.34
CA PRO A 320 -2.64 10.89 11.62
C PRO A 320 -1.60 10.83 12.74
N THR A 321 -0.67 11.80 12.78
CA THR A 321 0.33 11.88 13.86
C THR A 321 -0.29 12.18 15.22
N ASP A 322 -1.37 12.97 15.30
CA ASP A 322 -2.07 13.25 16.56
C ASP A 322 -2.81 12.02 17.06
N ALA A 323 -3.42 11.25 16.16
CA ALA A 323 -4.06 9.97 16.48
C ALA A 323 -3.04 8.97 17.06
N LEU A 324 -1.88 8.84 16.42
CA LEU A 324 -0.79 7.98 16.89
C LEU A 324 -0.27 8.39 18.26
N VAL A 325 -0.09 9.68 18.52
CA VAL A 325 0.37 10.18 19.83
C VAL A 325 -0.67 9.93 20.93
N ARG A 326 -1.96 10.11 20.62
CA ARG A 326 -3.02 9.99 21.63
C ARG A 326 -3.37 8.54 21.95
N ARG A 327 -3.38 7.65 20.96
CA ARG A 327 -3.94 6.29 21.06
C ARG A 327 -2.96 5.18 20.66
N GLY A 328 -1.70 5.52 20.31
CA GLY A 328 -0.71 4.54 19.86
C GLY A 328 -1.02 3.94 18.49
N ILE A 329 -0.33 2.85 18.18
CA ILE A 329 -0.51 2.12 16.91
C ILE A 329 -1.63 1.09 17.08
N SER A 330 -2.64 1.15 16.21
CA SER A 330 -3.73 0.17 16.15
C SER A 330 -3.45 -0.93 15.12
N TYR A 331 -2.85 -0.58 13.97
CA TYR A 331 -2.53 -1.52 12.90
C TYR A 331 -1.35 -1.00 12.06
N ILE A 332 -0.87 -1.84 11.18
CA ILE A 332 0.15 -1.49 10.17
C ILE A 332 -0.41 -1.65 8.77
N GLU A 333 0.06 -0.81 7.86
CA GLU A 333 -0.32 -0.80 6.46
C GLU A 333 0.90 -1.13 5.59
N VAL A 334 0.89 -2.29 4.93
CA VAL A 334 1.87 -2.68 3.91
C VAL A 334 1.46 -2.08 2.58
N ARG A 335 2.35 -1.35 1.89
CA ARG A 335 2.05 -0.56 0.69
C ARG A 335 2.86 -0.97 -0.55
N ALA A 336 3.69 -1.97 -0.41
CA ALA A 336 4.66 -2.36 -1.45
C ALA A 336 4.12 -3.39 -2.47
N LEU A 337 2.84 -3.76 -2.40
CA LEU A 337 2.24 -4.76 -3.28
C LEU A 337 1.82 -4.15 -4.61
N ASP A 338 2.29 -4.72 -5.71
CA ASP A 338 1.71 -4.47 -7.02
C ASP A 338 0.32 -5.11 -7.12
N VAL A 339 -0.54 -4.57 -7.97
CA VAL A 339 -1.77 -5.23 -8.38
C VAL A 339 -1.40 -6.56 -9.05
N ASN A 340 -1.92 -7.66 -8.55
CA ASN A 340 -1.68 -8.98 -9.13
C ASN A 340 -2.48 -9.14 -10.43
N PRO A 341 -1.84 -9.16 -11.61
CA PRO A 341 -2.53 -9.25 -12.89
C PRO A 341 -3.18 -10.62 -13.16
N PHE A 342 -2.91 -11.59 -12.31
CA PHE A 342 -3.47 -12.96 -12.41
C PHE A 342 -4.63 -13.19 -11.43
N SER A 343 -5.21 -12.11 -10.91
CA SER A 343 -6.38 -12.12 -10.03
C SER A 343 -7.31 -10.97 -10.41
N ALA A 344 -8.58 -11.26 -10.64
CA ALA A 344 -9.58 -10.25 -11.00
C ALA A 344 -9.71 -9.14 -9.95
N ILE A 345 -9.41 -9.43 -8.70
CA ILE A 345 -9.46 -8.46 -7.60
C ILE A 345 -8.09 -7.88 -7.22
N GLY A 346 -7.02 -8.20 -7.96
CA GLY A 346 -5.68 -7.65 -7.77
C GLY A 346 -4.86 -8.23 -6.61
N ILE A 347 -5.38 -9.20 -5.86
CA ILE A 347 -4.69 -9.95 -4.81
C ILE A 347 -5.24 -11.38 -4.76
N SER A 348 -4.42 -12.37 -4.39
CA SER A 348 -4.83 -13.76 -4.24
C SER A 348 -4.86 -14.20 -2.77
N GLN A 349 -5.59 -15.30 -2.48
CA GLN A 349 -5.61 -15.92 -1.14
C GLN A 349 -4.20 -16.31 -0.68
N THR A 350 -3.38 -16.87 -1.57
CA THR A 350 -2.00 -17.28 -1.25
C THR A 350 -1.14 -16.08 -0.82
N GLN A 351 -1.26 -14.94 -1.55
CA GLN A 351 -0.56 -13.71 -1.17
C GLN A 351 -1.01 -13.22 0.21
N PHE A 352 -2.29 -13.29 0.48
CA PHE A 352 -2.90 -12.91 1.75
C PHE A 352 -2.36 -13.74 2.91
N ASP A 353 -2.39 -15.07 2.76
CA ASP A 353 -1.93 -16.01 3.78
C ASP A 353 -0.41 -15.88 4.02
N PHE A 354 0.39 -15.69 2.96
CA PHE A 354 1.84 -15.47 3.13
C PHE A 354 2.16 -14.13 3.81
N LEU A 355 1.41 -13.06 3.54
CA LEU A 355 1.60 -11.78 4.21
C LEU A 355 1.38 -11.88 5.73
N ASP A 356 0.38 -12.66 6.17
CA ASP A 356 0.20 -12.97 7.59
C ASP A 356 1.43 -13.67 8.18
N VAL A 357 1.91 -14.71 7.51
CA VAL A 357 3.12 -15.44 7.93
C VAL A 357 4.32 -14.51 8.02
N PHE A 358 4.54 -13.70 6.99
CA PHE A 358 5.66 -12.76 6.92
C PHE A 358 5.63 -11.71 8.05
N LEU A 359 4.46 -11.13 8.32
CA LEU A 359 4.32 -10.12 9.36
C LEU A 359 4.43 -10.72 10.77
N VAL A 360 3.86 -11.91 11.00
CA VAL A 360 4.05 -12.65 12.25
C VAL A 360 5.52 -13.04 12.44
N ALA A 361 6.20 -13.53 11.41
CA ALA A 361 7.64 -13.81 11.48
C ALA A 361 8.45 -12.54 11.79
N CYS A 362 8.13 -11.41 11.16
CA CYS A 362 8.77 -10.11 11.47
C CYS A 362 8.58 -9.70 12.93
N LEU A 363 7.43 -9.99 13.55
CA LEU A 363 7.19 -9.73 14.97
C LEU A 363 8.04 -10.66 15.85
N LEU A 364 8.12 -11.94 15.50
CA LEU A 364 8.81 -12.96 16.30
C LEU A 364 10.34 -12.87 16.21
N MET A 365 10.87 -12.33 15.13
CA MET A 365 12.31 -12.10 14.98
C MET A 365 12.83 -11.08 16.01
N PRO A 366 14.04 -11.26 16.59
CA PRO A 366 14.69 -10.19 17.34
C PRO A 366 14.82 -8.92 16.51
N SER A 367 14.51 -7.78 17.12
CA SER A 367 14.48 -6.50 16.40
C SER A 367 15.35 -5.44 17.09
N ALA A 368 16.62 -5.35 16.67
CA ALA A 368 17.48 -4.24 17.06
C ALA A 368 17.01 -2.91 16.42
N GLU A 369 17.42 -1.79 17.02
CA GLU A 369 17.22 -0.47 16.40
C GLU A 369 17.89 -0.43 15.00
N LEU A 370 17.33 0.39 14.11
CA LEU A 370 17.89 0.66 12.80
C LEU A 370 18.72 1.94 12.85
N ASP A 371 20.00 1.83 12.52
CA ASP A 371 20.85 2.99 12.25
C ASP A 371 20.74 3.47 10.79
N GLU A 372 21.42 4.58 10.47
CA GLU A 372 21.40 5.15 9.12
C GLU A 372 22.01 4.22 8.06
N ALA A 373 23.04 3.45 8.41
CA ALA A 373 23.69 2.52 7.49
C ALA A 373 22.74 1.37 7.13
N GLN A 374 22.03 0.82 8.13
CA GLN A 374 21.05 -0.24 7.95
C GLN A 374 19.81 0.24 7.18
N LEU A 375 19.35 1.48 7.42
CA LEU A 375 18.26 2.07 6.64
C LEU A 375 18.66 2.27 5.17
N LYS A 376 19.89 2.70 4.92
CA LYS A 376 20.45 2.83 3.57
C LYS A 376 20.56 1.46 2.90
N GLU A 377 21.12 0.46 3.59
CA GLU A 377 21.22 -0.93 3.10
C GLU A 377 19.84 -1.49 2.70
N ALA A 378 18.83 -1.35 3.57
CA ALA A 378 17.47 -1.79 3.28
C ALA A 378 16.87 -1.11 2.02
N LYS A 379 17.12 0.20 1.85
CA LYS A 379 16.69 0.97 0.67
C LYS A 379 17.42 0.50 -0.59
N GLU A 380 18.73 0.28 -0.52
CA GLU A 380 19.52 -0.19 -1.65
C GLU A 380 19.12 -1.59 -2.08
N ASN A 381 18.88 -2.50 -1.12
CA ASN A 381 18.35 -3.84 -1.40
C ASN A 381 16.99 -3.78 -2.10
N MET A 382 16.09 -2.93 -1.61
CA MET A 382 14.79 -2.70 -2.24
C MET A 382 14.95 -2.23 -3.68
N ASN A 383 15.79 -1.23 -3.93
CA ASN A 383 16.06 -0.69 -5.27
C ASN A 383 16.66 -1.74 -6.21
N LYS A 384 17.61 -2.55 -5.73
CA LYS A 384 18.19 -3.65 -6.52
C LYS A 384 17.12 -4.68 -6.91
N VAL A 385 16.28 -5.09 -5.97
CA VAL A 385 15.26 -6.10 -6.24
C VAL A 385 14.17 -5.57 -7.19
N VAL A 386 13.71 -4.34 -7.05
CA VAL A 386 12.69 -3.82 -7.96
C VAL A 386 13.18 -3.72 -9.41
N LEU A 387 14.46 -3.48 -9.62
CA LEU A 387 15.07 -3.33 -10.95
C LEU A 387 15.66 -4.64 -11.50
N GLU A 388 16.19 -5.52 -10.65
CA GLU A 388 16.97 -6.69 -11.04
C GLU A 388 16.67 -7.94 -10.20
N GLY A 389 15.54 -8.01 -9.49
CA GLY A 389 15.26 -9.08 -8.53
C GLY A 389 15.28 -10.49 -9.12
N ARG A 390 15.00 -10.65 -10.42
CA ARG A 390 15.06 -11.94 -11.12
C ARG A 390 16.42 -12.24 -11.78
N ASN A 391 17.42 -11.37 -11.57
CA ASN A 391 18.78 -11.63 -12.05
C ASN A 391 19.43 -12.70 -11.16
N PRO A 392 19.89 -13.84 -11.72
CA PRO A 392 20.48 -14.92 -10.94
C PRO A 392 21.79 -14.52 -10.22
N ASP A 393 22.48 -13.50 -10.72
CA ASP A 393 23.74 -13.01 -10.16
C ASP A 393 23.55 -11.87 -9.14
N LEU A 394 22.30 -11.54 -8.79
CA LEU A 394 22.00 -10.44 -7.88
C LEU A 394 22.53 -10.72 -6.47
N LEU A 395 23.33 -9.79 -5.95
CA LEU A 395 23.79 -9.78 -4.57
C LEU A 395 23.14 -8.63 -3.79
N LEU A 396 22.57 -9.00 -2.65
CA LEU A 396 22.03 -8.08 -1.65
C LEU A 396 23.03 -7.86 -0.52
N GLN A 397 22.78 -6.85 0.31
CA GLN A 397 23.59 -6.59 1.51
C GLN A 397 22.84 -7.10 2.75
N ASN A 398 23.53 -7.81 3.63
CA ASN A 398 23.00 -8.27 4.90
C ASN A 398 24.01 -7.99 6.02
N GLY A 399 23.87 -6.84 6.68
CA GLY A 399 24.80 -6.39 7.70
C GLY A 399 26.18 -6.05 7.14
N GLY A 400 26.24 -5.50 5.92
CA GLY A 400 27.46 -5.15 5.20
C GLY A 400 28.12 -6.30 4.42
N GLU A 401 27.57 -7.51 4.49
CA GLU A 401 28.07 -8.67 3.73
C GLU A 401 27.20 -8.93 2.49
N ASN A 402 27.83 -9.34 1.39
CA ASN A 402 27.11 -9.76 0.19
C ASN A 402 26.49 -11.14 0.38
N ILE A 403 25.21 -11.26 0.01
CA ILE A 403 24.48 -12.53 0.03
C ILE A 403 23.66 -12.66 -1.25
N SER A 404 23.58 -13.84 -1.83
CA SER A 404 22.65 -14.09 -2.94
C SER A 404 21.21 -14.06 -2.44
N LEU A 405 20.27 -13.62 -3.30
CA LEU A 405 18.87 -13.60 -2.94
C LEU A 405 18.34 -15.00 -2.56
N PRO A 406 18.64 -16.09 -3.33
CA PRO A 406 18.22 -17.44 -2.95
C PRO A 406 18.77 -17.90 -1.60
N ASP A 407 20.04 -17.63 -1.28
CA ASP A 407 20.63 -18.04 0.01
C ASP A 407 19.99 -17.30 1.18
N TRP A 408 19.72 -16.01 1.01
CA TRP A 408 19.01 -15.25 2.05
C TRP A 408 17.58 -15.75 2.24
N CYS A 409 16.86 -15.99 1.15
CA CYS A 409 15.53 -16.61 1.20
C CYS A 409 15.55 -17.97 1.89
N ALA A 410 16.52 -18.86 1.56
CA ALA A 410 16.63 -20.17 2.19
C ALA A 410 16.77 -20.09 3.72
N SER A 411 17.44 -19.05 4.22
CA SER A 411 17.51 -18.77 5.67
C SER A 411 16.19 -18.26 6.24
N LEU A 412 15.52 -17.35 5.54
CA LEU A 412 14.26 -16.72 6.01
C LEU A 412 13.09 -17.70 5.99
N PHE A 413 12.99 -18.52 4.95
CA PHE A 413 11.88 -19.46 4.78
C PHE A 413 11.79 -20.50 5.89
N LYS A 414 12.90 -20.88 6.54
CA LYS A 414 12.88 -21.70 7.76
C LYS A 414 12.08 -21.05 8.90
N SER A 415 12.17 -19.74 9.03
CA SER A 415 11.39 -19.00 10.03
C SER A 415 9.94 -18.83 9.58
N PHE A 416 9.69 -18.68 8.28
CA PHE A 416 8.34 -18.59 7.72
C PHE A 416 7.60 -19.92 7.84
N GLU A 417 8.24 -21.07 7.62
CA GLU A 417 7.67 -22.41 7.85
C GLU A 417 7.18 -22.56 9.29
N GLN A 418 8.00 -22.19 10.28
CA GLN A 418 7.63 -22.27 11.70
C GLN A 418 6.48 -21.30 12.05
N ALA A 419 6.46 -20.09 11.49
CA ALA A 419 5.36 -19.15 11.69
C ALA A 419 4.07 -19.62 10.99
N ALA A 420 4.18 -20.25 9.82
CA ALA A 420 3.06 -20.84 9.10
C ALA A 420 2.45 -22.01 9.88
N GLU A 421 3.26 -22.94 10.39
CA GLU A 421 2.79 -24.04 11.24
C GLU A 421 2.04 -23.53 12.49
N LEU A 422 2.53 -22.44 13.10
CA LEU A 422 1.87 -21.81 14.23
C LEU A 422 0.50 -21.23 13.86
N LEU A 423 0.40 -20.54 12.71
CA LEU A 423 -0.86 -19.98 12.21
C LEU A 423 -1.82 -21.08 11.73
N ASP A 424 -1.32 -22.16 11.14
CA ASP A 424 -2.11 -23.32 10.77
C ASP A 424 -2.70 -24.00 12.02
N LEU A 425 -1.89 -24.16 13.08
CA LEU A 425 -2.35 -24.68 14.36
C LEU A 425 -3.44 -23.80 14.99
N ALA A 426 -3.26 -22.47 14.93
CA ALA A 426 -4.23 -21.53 15.49
C ALA A 426 -5.57 -21.54 14.75
N ASN A 427 -5.56 -21.80 13.44
CA ASN A 427 -6.74 -21.71 12.58
C ASN A 427 -7.32 -23.08 12.15
N ASP A 428 -6.75 -24.18 12.63
CA ASP A 428 -7.12 -25.55 12.24
C ASP A 428 -7.12 -25.74 10.70
N THR A 429 -6.00 -25.40 10.07
CA THR A 429 -5.84 -25.38 8.61
C THR A 429 -4.42 -25.78 8.20
N SER A 430 -4.13 -25.89 6.90
CA SER A 430 -2.79 -26.05 6.34
C SER A 430 -2.47 -24.97 5.28
N ARG A 431 -3.30 -23.94 5.16
CA ARG A 431 -3.19 -22.95 4.07
C ARG A 431 -1.97 -22.05 4.19
N TYR A 432 -1.52 -21.75 5.41
CA TYR A 432 -0.34 -20.92 5.64
C TYR A 432 0.95 -21.64 5.24
N THR A 433 1.09 -22.92 5.61
CA THR A 433 2.19 -23.77 5.13
C THR A 433 2.15 -23.94 3.62
N GLN A 434 0.96 -24.12 3.03
CA GLN A 434 0.81 -24.18 1.57
C GLN A 434 1.23 -22.87 0.91
N ALA A 435 0.87 -21.72 1.47
CA ALA A 435 1.29 -20.43 0.94
C ALA A 435 2.82 -20.26 0.97
N VAL A 436 3.48 -20.63 2.08
CA VAL A 436 4.94 -20.61 2.18
C VAL A 436 5.59 -21.50 1.12
N ASN A 437 5.06 -22.71 0.89
CA ASN A 437 5.58 -23.61 -0.13
C ASN A 437 5.46 -23.02 -1.55
N VAL A 438 4.32 -22.43 -1.89
CA VAL A 438 4.12 -21.75 -3.19
C VAL A 438 5.10 -20.59 -3.37
N GLU A 439 5.37 -19.82 -2.32
CA GLU A 439 6.33 -18.72 -2.40
C GLU A 439 7.79 -19.22 -2.46
N ALA A 440 8.10 -20.35 -1.83
CA ALA A 440 9.42 -21.00 -1.93
C ALA A 440 9.72 -21.48 -3.37
N GLU A 441 8.70 -21.97 -4.10
CA GLU A 441 8.84 -22.33 -5.51
C GLU A 441 9.27 -21.14 -6.38
N LYS A 442 8.77 -19.93 -6.11
CA LYS A 442 9.16 -18.70 -6.82
C LYS A 442 10.60 -18.28 -6.54
N VAL A 443 11.16 -18.66 -5.39
CA VAL A 443 12.57 -18.46 -5.08
C VAL A 443 13.44 -19.44 -5.86
N ALA A 444 12.99 -20.69 -5.98
CA ALA A 444 13.68 -21.72 -6.76
C ALA A 444 13.62 -21.44 -8.27
N ASP A 445 12.49 -20.92 -8.75
CA ASP A 445 12.29 -20.54 -10.15
C ASP A 445 11.64 -19.14 -10.25
N PRO A 446 12.45 -18.09 -10.47
CA PRO A 446 11.96 -16.71 -10.63
C PRO A 446 10.96 -16.49 -11.78
N ALA A 447 10.89 -17.43 -12.75
CA ALA A 447 9.88 -17.36 -13.81
C ALA A 447 8.45 -17.56 -13.28
N LEU A 448 8.28 -18.19 -12.13
CA LEU A 448 6.99 -18.39 -11.45
C LEU A 448 6.48 -17.12 -10.75
N THR A 449 7.32 -16.11 -10.54
CA THR A 449 6.88 -14.82 -9.97
C THR A 449 5.88 -14.12 -10.90
N PRO A 450 4.98 -13.26 -10.38
CA PRO A 450 4.08 -12.50 -11.24
C PRO A 450 4.81 -11.68 -12.31
N SER A 451 5.94 -11.06 -11.95
CA SER A 451 6.77 -10.31 -12.91
C SER A 451 7.40 -11.21 -13.98
N GLY A 452 7.82 -12.43 -13.60
CA GLY A 452 8.36 -13.43 -14.52
C GLY A 452 7.30 -13.88 -15.53
N LYS A 453 6.14 -14.29 -15.04
CA LYS A 453 5.00 -14.73 -15.87
C LYS A 453 4.52 -13.62 -16.80
N LEU A 454 4.34 -12.39 -16.28
CA LEU A 454 3.89 -11.28 -17.10
C LEU A 454 4.88 -10.97 -18.23
N LEU A 455 6.18 -10.91 -17.93
CA LEU A 455 7.19 -10.64 -18.93
C LEU A 455 7.29 -11.76 -19.97
N ALA A 456 7.24 -13.03 -19.55
CA ALA A 456 7.24 -14.17 -20.46
C ALA A 456 6.04 -14.07 -21.43
N THR A 457 4.84 -13.80 -20.91
CA THR A 457 3.64 -13.62 -21.74
C THR A 457 3.80 -12.51 -22.79
N LEU A 458 4.38 -11.37 -22.41
CA LEU A 458 4.63 -10.25 -23.33
C LEU A 458 5.62 -10.63 -24.43
N LEU A 459 6.73 -11.28 -24.06
CA LEU A 459 7.78 -11.64 -25.00
C LEU A 459 7.37 -12.76 -25.96
N GLU A 460 6.66 -13.78 -25.48
CA GLU A 460 6.18 -14.91 -26.30
C GLU A 460 5.09 -14.48 -27.29
N SER A 461 4.22 -13.54 -26.87
CA SER A 461 3.11 -13.07 -27.72
C SER A 461 3.47 -11.87 -28.60
N ASP A 462 4.63 -11.24 -28.39
CA ASP A 462 5.04 -9.95 -28.98
C ASP A 462 3.95 -8.85 -28.86
N LYS A 463 3.19 -8.90 -27.75
CA LYS A 463 2.12 -7.95 -27.46
C LYS A 463 2.63 -6.75 -26.69
N ASP A 464 1.97 -5.62 -26.91
CA ASP A 464 2.11 -4.47 -26.02
C ASP A 464 1.46 -4.74 -24.65
N ASN A 465 2.07 -4.21 -23.58
CA ASN A 465 1.51 -4.24 -22.22
C ASN A 465 0.07 -3.70 -22.17
N GLY A 466 -0.23 -2.70 -23.01
CA GLY A 466 -1.57 -2.16 -23.17
C GLY A 466 -2.58 -3.16 -23.74
N VAL A 467 -2.17 -3.96 -24.71
CA VAL A 467 -3.03 -5.00 -25.32
C VAL A 467 -3.30 -6.11 -24.31
N LEU A 468 -2.25 -6.61 -23.64
CA LEU A 468 -2.40 -7.66 -22.61
C LEU A 468 -3.28 -7.17 -21.45
N GLY A 469 -3.05 -5.95 -20.98
CA GLY A 469 -3.86 -5.37 -19.89
C GLY A 469 -5.34 -5.24 -20.28
N LEU A 470 -5.64 -4.86 -21.53
CA LEU A 470 -7.01 -4.76 -22.01
C LEU A 470 -7.68 -6.14 -22.13
N GLU A 471 -6.98 -7.15 -22.62
CA GLU A 471 -7.48 -8.53 -22.69
C GLU A 471 -7.82 -9.06 -21.29
N LEU A 472 -6.96 -8.83 -20.31
CA LEU A 472 -7.21 -9.19 -18.91
C LEU A 472 -8.39 -8.40 -18.31
N ALA A 473 -8.49 -7.09 -18.58
CA ALA A 473 -9.60 -6.27 -18.12
C ALA A 473 -10.95 -6.78 -18.64
N GLN A 474 -11.02 -7.16 -19.92
CA GLN A 474 -12.21 -7.74 -20.54
C GLN A 474 -12.59 -9.08 -19.91
N ALA A 475 -11.59 -9.95 -19.68
CA ALA A 475 -11.81 -11.25 -19.06
C ALA A 475 -12.33 -11.08 -17.62
N TYR A 476 -11.73 -10.20 -16.82
CA TYR A 476 -12.14 -9.94 -15.45
C TYR A 476 -13.48 -9.22 -15.33
N GLN A 477 -13.80 -8.34 -16.28
CA GLN A 477 -15.14 -7.76 -16.37
C GLN A 477 -16.20 -8.85 -16.59
N ALA A 478 -15.95 -9.80 -17.48
CA ALA A 478 -16.85 -10.92 -17.74
C ALA A 478 -16.97 -11.84 -16.52
N GLU A 479 -15.86 -12.16 -15.85
CA GLU A 479 -15.82 -12.94 -14.62
C GLU A 479 -16.65 -12.27 -13.52
N MET A 480 -16.42 -10.99 -13.26
CA MET A 480 -17.13 -10.26 -12.20
C MET A 480 -18.60 -10.05 -12.53
N LYS A 481 -19.00 -9.86 -13.79
CA LYS A 481 -20.41 -9.82 -14.18
C LYS A 481 -21.15 -11.12 -13.89
N SER A 482 -20.46 -12.25 -13.99
CA SER A 482 -21.03 -13.58 -13.67
C SER A 482 -20.93 -13.98 -12.19
N PHE A 483 -20.12 -13.25 -11.41
CA PHE A 483 -19.97 -13.51 -9.98
C PHE A 483 -21.26 -13.20 -9.23
N GLU A 484 -21.62 -14.02 -8.25
CA GLU A 484 -22.77 -13.79 -7.36
C GLU A 484 -22.29 -13.15 -6.07
N TYR A 485 -23.02 -12.14 -5.57
CA TYR A 485 -22.70 -11.49 -4.31
C TYR A 485 -22.73 -12.50 -3.15
N THR A 486 -21.83 -12.32 -2.19
CA THR A 486 -21.66 -13.22 -1.05
C THR A 486 -21.93 -12.56 0.30
N ASP A 487 -21.36 -11.40 0.55
CA ASP A 487 -21.46 -10.69 1.84
C ASP A 487 -22.40 -9.48 1.77
N THR A 488 -22.26 -8.67 0.70
CA THR A 488 -23.07 -7.45 0.49
C THR A 488 -23.57 -7.44 -0.95
N ASP A 489 -24.88 -7.43 -1.13
CA ASP A 489 -25.51 -7.41 -2.45
C ASP A 489 -25.64 -5.97 -3.03
N ALA A 490 -26.14 -5.89 -4.26
CA ALA A 490 -26.33 -4.62 -4.96
C ALA A 490 -27.24 -3.64 -4.19
N ALA A 491 -28.25 -4.12 -3.50
CA ALA A 491 -29.15 -3.28 -2.71
C ALA A 491 -28.47 -2.73 -1.46
N GLY A 492 -27.63 -3.56 -0.82
CA GLY A 492 -26.79 -3.13 0.31
C GLY A 492 -25.79 -2.04 -0.08
N PHE A 493 -25.08 -2.18 -1.20
CA PHE A 493 -24.18 -1.14 -1.71
C PHE A 493 -24.92 0.13 -2.13
N ALA A 494 -26.09 0.01 -2.78
CA ALA A 494 -26.92 1.17 -3.12
C ALA A 494 -27.38 1.94 -1.88
N ALA A 495 -27.74 1.24 -0.80
CA ALA A 495 -28.07 1.88 0.48
C ALA A 495 -26.86 2.58 1.11
N GLN A 496 -25.65 1.97 1.05
CA GLN A 496 -24.40 2.61 1.51
C GLN A 496 -24.11 3.89 0.68
N ALA A 497 -24.32 3.86 -0.63
CA ALA A 497 -24.15 5.03 -1.49
C ALA A 497 -25.07 6.19 -1.07
N GLU A 498 -26.35 5.93 -0.79
CA GLU A 498 -27.29 6.95 -0.29
C GLU A 498 -26.87 7.51 1.08
N VAL A 499 -26.44 6.65 2.01
CA VAL A 499 -25.90 7.05 3.32
C VAL A 499 -24.67 7.95 3.13
N SER A 500 -23.79 7.61 2.21
CA SER A 500 -22.58 8.39 1.95
C SER A 500 -22.90 9.80 1.42
N PHE A 501 -23.89 9.96 0.53
CA PHE A 501 -24.33 11.28 0.07
C PHE A 501 -25.00 12.10 1.19
N ALA A 502 -25.76 11.45 2.08
CA ALA A 502 -26.31 12.13 3.24
C ALA A 502 -25.21 12.65 4.17
N ALA A 503 -24.22 11.81 4.47
CA ALA A 503 -23.07 12.19 5.30
C ALA A 503 -22.25 13.34 4.66
N GLN A 504 -22.03 13.32 3.34
CA GLN A 504 -21.37 14.44 2.66
C GLN A 504 -22.14 15.74 2.82
N LYS A 505 -23.48 15.72 2.64
CA LYS A 505 -24.32 16.92 2.82
C LYS A 505 -24.27 17.45 4.26
N GLU A 506 -24.23 16.58 5.25
CA GLU A 506 -24.07 16.98 6.66
C GLU A 506 -22.73 17.69 6.89
N ILE A 507 -21.63 17.17 6.34
CA ILE A 507 -20.31 17.80 6.41
C ILE A 507 -20.33 19.17 5.71
N GLU A 508 -20.93 19.28 4.51
CA GLU A 508 -21.04 20.53 3.78
C GLU A 508 -21.91 21.56 4.53
N ALA A 509 -23.00 21.13 5.15
CA ALA A 509 -23.87 22.01 5.95
C ALA A 509 -23.22 22.47 7.26
N ALA A 510 -22.31 21.70 7.82
CA ALA A 510 -21.58 22.04 9.04
C ALA A 510 -20.40 23.01 8.80
N ASP A 511 -20.02 23.25 7.57
CA ASP A 511 -18.92 24.17 7.22
C ASP A 511 -19.32 25.63 7.46
N VAL A 512 -18.82 26.21 8.54
CA VAL A 512 -19.07 27.61 8.92
C VAL A 512 -17.86 28.53 8.73
N LYS A 513 -16.70 27.97 8.39
CA LYS A 513 -15.44 28.70 8.18
C LYS A 513 -15.17 28.86 6.70
N ASP A 514 -14.54 29.97 6.32
CA ASP A 514 -13.92 30.05 5.01
C ASP A 514 -12.72 29.08 4.90
N PHE A 515 -12.33 28.75 3.68
CA PHE A 515 -11.30 27.73 3.42
C PHE A 515 -9.92 28.15 3.95
N ASP A 516 -9.56 29.43 3.89
CA ASP A 516 -8.27 29.93 4.39
C ASP A 516 -8.16 29.79 5.90
N THR A 517 -9.24 30.12 6.62
CA THR A 517 -9.33 29.90 8.07
C THR A 517 -9.27 28.43 8.42
N PHE A 518 -9.97 27.58 7.66
CA PHE A 518 -9.96 26.13 7.85
C PHE A 518 -8.54 25.55 7.69
N ILE A 519 -7.82 25.89 6.62
CA ILE A 519 -6.45 25.43 6.37
C ILE A 519 -5.48 25.93 7.44
N ARG A 520 -5.60 27.19 7.85
CA ARG A 520 -4.76 27.73 8.93
C ARG A 520 -4.98 26.96 10.24
N ASP A 521 -6.24 26.68 10.60
CA ASP A 521 -6.56 25.93 11.82
C ASP A 521 -6.08 24.48 11.74
N TYR A 522 -6.16 23.83 10.56
CA TYR A 522 -5.65 22.49 10.34
C TYR A 522 -4.13 22.41 10.56
N PHE A 523 -3.37 23.41 10.08
CA PHE A 523 -1.92 23.44 10.24
C PHE A 523 -1.46 24.02 11.59
N ALA A 524 -2.34 24.64 12.36
CA ALA A 524 -2.01 25.06 13.71
C ALA A 524 -1.54 23.86 14.55
N GLU A 525 -0.50 24.08 15.36
CA GLU A 525 -0.04 23.02 16.28
C GLU A 525 -1.15 22.66 17.27
N ALA A 526 -1.35 21.36 17.48
CA ALA A 526 -2.21 20.91 18.55
C ALA A 526 -1.64 21.45 19.88
N PRO A 527 -2.48 22.02 20.78
CA PRO A 527 -1.99 22.50 22.06
C PRO A 527 -1.26 21.36 22.79
N ALA A 528 -0.05 21.65 23.27
CA ALA A 528 0.73 20.71 24.04
C ALA A 528 -0.17 20.12 25.15
N LYS A 529 -0.13 18.79 25.36
CA LYS A 529 -0.81 18.15 26.51
C LYS A 529 -0.39 18.94 27.75
N LYS A 530 -1.33 19.63 28.40
CA LYS A 530 -1.11 20.05 29.77
C LYS A 530 -0.94 18.75 30.55
N ASN A 531 0.28 18.51 31.02
CA ASN A 531 0.54 17.44 31.99
C ASN A 531 -0.44 17.62 33.15
N ALA A 532 -1.40 16.72 33.28
CA ALA A 532 -2.30 16.63 34.41
C ALA A 532 -1.68 15.68 35.44
#